data_9473a63b3742e428b7a1c2db80525355
#
_entry.id   9473a63b3742e428b7a1c2db80525355
#
_cell.length_a   1.000
_cell.length_b   1.000
_cell.length_c   1.000
_cell.angle_alpha   90.00
_cell.angle_beta   90.00
_cell.angle_gamma   90.00
#
_symmetry.space_group_name_H-M   'P 1'
#
loop_
_entity.id
_entity.type
_entity.pdbx_description
1 polymer ?
#
loop_
_entity_poly.entity_id
_entity_poly.type
_entity_poly.pdbx_seq_one_letter_code
_entity_poly.pdbx_strand_id
1 'polypeptide(L)'
;MKRTSFGLALLILIAGVGAASAQTMSYAEAISQIATVCKNDIARYCKGAPLGPRLRACFDANAARMSPQCQQTTSMVYASITRRATAQRDIGDVCSADILTLCGTSFADANLVTCMAGLAPQAMSPRCYQTFIDTGWATEKARP
;
A
#
# COMPACT_ATOMS: atom_id res chain seq x y z
N MET A 1 -13.49 -63.26 7.44
CA MET A 1 -12.83 -62.05 7.95
C MET A 1 -12.68 -61.08 6.79
N LYS A 2 -13.61 -60.11 6.64
CA LYS A 2 -13.60 -59.09 5.57
C LYS A 2 -13.01 -57.82 6.13
N ARG A 3 -11.84 -57.41 5.62
CA ARG A 3 -11.20 -56.12 5.91
C ARG A 3 -11.76 -55.07 4.95
N THR A 4 -12.57 -54.15 5.46
CA THR A 4 -13.02 -52.95 4.75
C THR A 4 -12.00 -51.85 4.97
N SER A 5 -11.25 -51.52 3.89
CA SER A 5 -10.36 -50.35 3.85
C SER A 5 -11.19 -49.10 3.63
N PHE A 6 -11.31 -48.26 4.65
CA PHE A 6 -11.84 -46.91 4.53
C PHE A 6 -10.73 -45.99 3.98
N GLY A 7 -10.83 -45.64 2.71
CA GLY A 7 -10.02 -44.60 2.08
C GLY A 7 -10.49 -43.24 2.53
N LEU A 8 -9.67 -42.56 3.34
CA LEU A 8 -9.89 -41.20 3.78
C LEU A 8 -9.46 -40.26 2.63
N ALA A 9 -10.43 -39.79 1.84
CA ALA A 9 -10.21 -38.77 0.84
C ALA A 9 -10.04 -37.41 1.53
N LEU A 10 -8.79 -36.92 1.63
CA LEU A 10 -8.44 -35.60 2.14
C LEU A 10 -8.74 -34.56 1.07
N LEU A 11 -9.90 -33.92 1.13
CA LEU A 11 -10.28 -32.79 0.31
C LEU A 11 -9.46 -31.56 0.79
N ILE A 12 -8.39 -31.26 0.07
CA ILE A 12 -7.62 -30.00 0.25
C ILE A 12 -8.43 -28.88 -0.38
N LEU A 13 -9.18 -28.15 0.44
CA LEU A 13 -9.77 -26.85 0.07
C LEU A 13 -8.63 -25.84 -0.10
N ILE A 14 -8.16 -25.64 -1.32
CA ILE A 14 -7.29 -24.50 -1.67
C ILE A 14 -8.20 -23.26 -1.65
N ALA A 15 -8.31 -22.62 -0.48
CA ALA A 15 -8.85 -21.27 -0.38
C ALA A 15 -7.92 -20.37 -1.20
N GLY A 16 -8.37 -19.98 -2.40
CA GLY A 16 -7.70 -18.95 -3.19
C GLY A 16 -7.66 -17.68 -2.37
N VAL A 17 -6.49 -17.37 -1.83
CA VAL A 17 -6.22 -16.06 -1.23
C VAL A 17 -6.18 -15.08 -2.39
N GLY A 18 -7.34 -14.52 -2.74
CA GLY A 18 -7.40 -13.36 -3.61
C GLY A 18 -6.48 -12.31 -2.98
N ALA A 19 -5.41 -11.95 -3.68
CA ALA A 19 -4.57 -10.83 -3.29
C ALA A 19 -5.47 -9.59 -3.35
N ALA A 20 -6.07 -9.23 -2.21
CA ALA A 20 -6.70 -7.93 -2.05
C ALA A 20 -5.58 -6.91 -2.31
N SER A 21 -5.70 -6.16 -3.40
CA SER A 21 -4.80 -5.05 -3.69
C SER A 21 -4.92 -4.04 -2.55
N ALA A 22 -4.09 -4.19 -1.52
CA ALA A 22 -4.07 -3.29 -0.41
C ALA A 22 -3.63 -1.91 -0.93
N GLN A 23 -4.52 -0.94 -0.85
CA GLN A 23 -4.19 0.46 -1.15
C GLN A 23 -3.04 0.91 -0.26
N THR A 24 -2.21 1.80 -0.77
CA THR A 24 -1.18 2.42 0.04
C THR A 24 -1.82 3.31 1.09
N MET A 25 -1.22 3.32 2.28
CA MET A 25 -1.63 4.16 3.39
C MET A 25 -1.49 5.65 3.05
N SER A 26 -2.43 6.46 3.49
CA SER A 26 -2.28 7.91 3.41
C SER A 26 -1.21 8.41 4.39
N TYR A 27 -0.65 9.59 4.12
CA TYR A 27 0.33 10.20 5.04
C TYR A 27 -0.27 10.48 6.42
N ALA A 28 -1.55 10.87 6.48
CA ALA A 28 -2.25 11.12 7.74
C ALA A 28 -2.40 9.83 8.56
N GLU A 29 -2.79 8.73 7.93
CA GLU A 29 -2.88 7.41 8.56
C GLU A 29 -1.50 6.93 9.04
N ALA A 30 -0.47 7.10 8.22
CA ALA A 30 0.90 6.76 8.57
C ALA A 30 1.37 7.48 9.84
N ILE A 31 1.15 8.80 9.90
CA ILE A 31 1.48 9.62 11.07
C ILE A 31 0.68 9.16 12.30
N SER A 32 -0.62 8.94 12.15
CA SER A 32 -1.49 8.49 13.23
C SER A 32 -1.07 7.14 13.79
N GLN A 33 -0.76 6.17 12.93
CA GLN A 33 -0.30 4.84 13.35
C GLN A 33 1.03 4.91 14.10
N ILE A 34 2.02 5.64 13.57
CA ILE A 34 3.31 5.82 14.23
C ILE A 34 3.12 6.53 15.59
N ALA A 35 2.35 7.60 15.63
CA ALA A 35 2.12 8.36 16.86
C ALA A 35 1.40 7.54 17.93
N THR A 36 0.49 6.66 17.54
CA THR A 36 -0.28 5.83 18.47
C THR A 36 0.52 4.63 18.95
N VAL A 37 1.03 3.83 18.03
CA VAL A 37 1.68 2.55 18.36
C VAL A 37 3.08 2.75 18.93
N CYS A 38 3.85 3.71 18.39
CA CYS A 38 5.23 3.97 18.80
C CYS A 38 5.38 5.03 19.89
N LYS A 39 4.28 5.52 20.48
CA LYS A 39 4.29 6.60 21.46
C LYS A 39 5.36 6.44 22.55
N ASN A 40 5.41 5.29 23.17
CA ASN A 40 6.34 5.01 24.28
C ASN A 40 7.79 4.89 23.81
N ASP A 41 7.99 4.26 22.64
CA ASP A 41 9.33 4.13 22.04
C ASP A 41 9.87 5.48 21.59
N ILE A 42 9.02 6.34 20.99
CA ILE A 42 9.40 7.71 20.64
C ILE A 42 9.80 8.50 21.88
N ALA A 43 8.97 8.46 22.94
CA ALA A 43 9.26 9.19 24.18
C ALA A 43 10.57 8.73 24.83
N ARG A 44 10.91 7.44 24.70
CA ARG A 44 12.08 6.84 25.34
C ARG A 44 13.36 6.99 24.54
N TYR A 45 13.29 6.78 23.22
CA TYR A 45 14.48 6.65 22.38
C TYR A 45 14.61 7.76 21.34
N CYS A 46 13.52 8.43 20.96
CA CYS A 46 13.46 9.40 19.87
C CYS A 46 12.87 10.74 20.29
N LYS A 47 12.94 11.07 21.57
CA LYS A 47 12.39 12.32 22.13
C LYS A 47 12.92 13.53 21.35
N GLY A 48 12.01 14.36 20.84
CA GLY A 48 12.34 15.57 20.10
C GLY A 48 12.72 15.33 18.62
N ALA A 49 12.73 14.10 18.14
CA ALA A 49 12.90 13.85 16.73
C ALA A 49 11.64 14.29 15.95
N PRO A 50 11.73 15.24 14.99
CA PRO A 50 10.59 15.67 14.21
C PRO A 50 10.14 14.55 13.26
N LEU A 51 8.85 14.56 12.93
CA LEU A 51 8.28 13.65 11.92
C LEU A 51 9.05 13.74 10.59
N GLY A 52 9.18 12.61 9.93
CA GLY A 52 9.87 12.51 8.64
C GLY A 52 11.25 11.83 8.74
N PRO A 53 12.23 12.23 7.91
CA PRO A 53 13.50 11.53 7.80
C PRO A 53 14.28 11.41 9.11
N ARG A 54 14.19 12.40 9.99
CA ARG A 54 14.90 12.38 11.28
C ARG A 54 14.30 11.36 12.25
N LEU A 55 12.97 11.26 12.31
CA LEU A 55 12.32 10.24 13.13
C LEU A 55 12.63 8.84 12.59
N ARG A 56 12.64 8.68 11.26
CA ARG A 56 13.02 7.42 10.63
C ARG A 56 14.45 7.02 11.00
N ALA A 57 15.41 7.93 10.84
CA ALA A 57 16.80 7.66 11.22
C ALA A 57 16.95 7.29 12.71
N CYS A 58 16.16 7.93 13.60
CA CYS A 58 16.14 7.56 15.00
C CYS A 58 15.60 6.14 15.21
N PHE A 59 14.53 5.76 14.53
CA PHE A 59 13.98 4.40 14.59
C PHE A 59 14.99 3.37 14.09
N ASP A 60 15.63 3.62 12.95
CA ASP A 60 16.62 2.73 12.39
C ASP A 60 17.80 2.52 13.37
N ALA A 61 18.27 3.59 14.02
CA ALA A 61 19.34 3.54 15.00
C ALA A 61 18.96 2.81 16.32
N ASN A 62 17.67 2.73 16.64
CA ASN A 62 17.18 2.13 17.88
C ASN A 62 16.34 0.87 17.64
N ALA A 63 16.29 0.34 16.43
CA ALA A 63 15.38 -0.73 16.03
C ALA A 63 15.39 -1.92 17.01
N ALA A 64 16.56 -2.41 17.41
CA ALA A 64 16.70 -3.55 18.31
C ALA A 64 16.19 -3.29 19.75
N ARG A 65 15.93 -2.04 20.11
CA ARG A 65 15.49 -1.62 21.44
C ARG A 65 14.01 -1.26 21.50
N MET A 66 13.39 -1.09 20.34
CA MET A 66 11.98 -0.72 20.22
C MET A 66 11.09 -1.93 20.48
N SER A 67 9.85 -1.66 20.89
CA SER A 67 8.85 -2.71 21.06
C SER A 67 8.59 -3.44 19.73
N PRO A 68 8.31 -4.76 19.75
CA PRO A 68 8.02 -5.52 18.53
C PRO A 68 6.86 -4.92 17.72
N GLN A 69 5.84 -4.39 18.39
CA GLN A 69 4.70 -3.74 17.73
C GLN A 69 5.12 -2.46 17.00
N CYS A 70 5.97 -1.63 17.61
CA CYS A 70 6.46 -0.43 16.96
C CYS A 70 7.39 -0.79 15.78
N GLN A 71 8.26 -1.79 15.90
CA GLN A 71 9.10 -2.27 14.80
C GLN A 71 8.25 -2.73 13.62
N GLN A 72 7.23 -3.55 13.85
CA GLN A 72 6.33 -4.04 12.81
C GLN A 72 5.55 -2.89 12.16
N THR A 73 5.01 -1.98 12.97
CA THR A 73 4.25 -0.82 12.48
C THR A 73 5.13 0.09 11.63
N THR A 74 6.34 0.41 12.07
CA THR A 74 7.27 1.25 11.29
C THR A 74 7.64 0.61 9.98
N SER A 75 7.90 -0.71 9.94
CA SER A 75 8.19 -1.45 8.72
C SER A 75 7.04 -1.37 7.71
N MET A 76 5.80 -1.65 8.16
CA MET A 76 4.61 -1.58 7.30
C MET A 76 4.33 -0.17 6.80
N VAL A 77 4.42 0.84 7.66
CA VAL A 77 4.21 2.24 7.32
C VAL A 77 5.22 2.70 6.28
N TYR A 78 6.50 2.45 6.51
CA TYR A 78 7.54 2.88 5.57
C TYR A 78 7.44 2.17 4.23
N ALA A 79 7.14 0.88 4.20
CA ALA A 79 6.91 0.15 2.95
C ALA A 79 5.73 0.75 2.16
N SER A 80 4.62 1.04 2.85
CA SER A 80 3.43 1.62 2.24
C SER A 80 3.69 3.04 1.69
N ILE A 81 4.31 3.91 2.47
CA ILE A 81 4.62 5.28 2.04
C ILE A 81 5.66 5.30 0.91
N THR A 82 6.65 4.42 0.95
CA THR A 82 7.63 4.30 -0.15
C THR A 82 6.94 3.85 -1.45
N ARG A 83 6.06 2.84 -1.39
CA ARG A 83 5.29 2.38 -2.55
C ARG A 83 4.42 3.50 -3.11
N ARG A 84 3.72 4.26 -2.25
CA ARG A 84 2.93 5.42 -2.64
C ARG A 84 3.77 6.48 -3.35
N ALA A 85 4.88 6.89 -2.77
CA ALA A 85 5.76 7.90 -3.34
C ALA A 85 6.37 7.45 -4.69
N THR A 86 6.71 6.17 -4.80
CA THR A 86 7.18 5.58 -6.06
C THR A 86 6.08 5.61 -7.12
N ALA A 87 4.87 5.16 -6.78
CA ALA A 87 3.75 5.17 -7.71
C ALA A 87 3.41 6.59 -8.19
N GLN A 88 3.40 7.57 -7.29
CA GLN A 88 3.16 8.98 -7.63
C GLN A 88 4.22 9.57 -8.58
N ARG A 89 5.47 9.16 -8.45
CA ARG A 89 6.54 9.57 -9.35
C ARG A 89 6.44 8.90 -10.72
N ASP A 90 6.13 7.61 -10.73
CA ASP A 90 6.27 6.76 -11.92
C ASP A 90 4.96 6.61 -12.72
N ILE A 91 3.83 7.14 -12.23
CA ILE A 91 2.50 6.96 -12.83
C ILE A 91 2.43 7.44 -14.29
N GLY A 92 3.07 8.56 -14.61
CA GLY A 92 3.10 9.12 -15.96
C GLY A 92 3.74 8.16 -16.96
N ASP A 93 4.86 7.55 -16.59
CA ASP A 93 5.58 6.61 -17.45
C ASP A 93 4.84 5.27 -17.55
N VAL A 94 4.41 4.73 -16.41
CA VAL A 94 3.73 3.43 -16.35
C VAL A 94 2.39 3.42 -17.07
N CYS A 95 1.65 4.53 -17.00
CA CYS A 95 0.31 4.68 -17.58
C CYS A 95 0.30 5.41 -18.92
N SER A 96 1.44 5.72 -19.50
CA SER A 96 1.54 6.58 -20.70
C SER A 96 0.61 6.15 -21.84
N ALA A 97 0.55 4.86 -22.16
CA ALA A 97 -0.32 4.32 -23.21
C ALA A 97 -1.82 4.45 -22.85
N ASP A 98 -2.20 4.13 -21.62
CA ASP A 98 -3.58 4.25 -21.15
C ASP A 98 -4.02 5.71 -21.11
N ILE A 99 -3.15 6.61 -20.65
CA ILE A 99 -3.42 8.05 -20.59
C ILE A 99 -3.68 8.60 -21.98
N LEU A 100 -2.82 8.30 -22.95
CA LEU A 100 -2.98 8.76 -24.34
C LEU A 100 -4.26 8.24 -24.98
N THR A 101 -4.61 6.99 -24.72
CA THR A 101 -5.75 6.32 -25.34
C THR A 101 -7.08 6.73 -24.69
N LEU A 102 -7.11 6.84 -23.36
CA LEU A 102 -8.36 6.98 -22.58
C LEU A 102 -8.61 8.41 -22.11
N CYS A 103 -7.55 9.21 -21.90
CA CYS A 103 -7.64 10.57 -21.38
C CYS A 103 -7.24 11.65 -22.42
N GLY A 104 -6.70 11.25 -23.56
CA GLY A 104 -6.19 12.18 -24.59
C GLY A 104 -4.87 12.83 -24.18
N THR A 105 -4.51 13.91 -24.90
CA THR A 105 -3.19 14.54 -24.75
C THR A 105 -3.09 15.60 -23.64
N SER A 106 -4.12 15.75 -22.81
CA SER A 106 -4.13 16.77 -21.75
C SER A 106 -3.42 16.26 -20.49
N PHE A 107 -2.11 16.44 -20.43
CA PHE A 107 -1.26 16.10 -19.28
C PHE A 107 -1.24 17.17 -18.18
N ALA A 108 -2.21 18.07 -18.12
CA ALA A 108 -2.32 18.99 -16.99
C ALA A 108 -2.71 18.17 -15.74
N ASP A 109 -1.87 18.15 -14.73
CA ASP A 109 -1.90 17.23 -13.57
C ASP A 109 -3.28 17.02 -12.94
N ALA A 110 -4.06 18.09 -12.74
CA ALA A 110 -5.41 17.99 -12.16
C ALA A 110 -6.40 17.25 -13.06
N ASN A 111 -6.28 17.41 -14.38
CA ASN A 111 -7.16 16.76 -15.36
C ASN A 111 -6.83 15.29 -15.50
N LEU A 112 -5.55 14.91 -15.38
CA LEU A 112 -5.10 13.52 -15.44
C LEU A 112 -5.69 12.69 -14.30
N VAL A 113 -5.55 13.16 -13.07
CA VAL A 113 -6.10 12.46 -11.89
C VAL A 113 -7.61 12.31 -12.00
N THR A 114 -8.30 13.38 -12.41
CA THR A 114 -9.76 13.37 -12.60
C THR A 114 -10.19 12.39 -13.68
N CYS A 115 -9.49 12.39 -14.82
CA CYS A 115 -9.75 11.44 -15.91
C CYS A 115 -9.58 10.00 -15.43
N MET A 116 -8.40 9.67 -14.89
CA MET A 116 -8.09 8.31 -14.46
C MET A 116 -9.03 7.83 -13.34
N ALA A 117 -9.42 8.71 -12.42
CA ALA A 117 -10.38 8.37 -11.35
C ALA A 117 -11.81 8.13 -11.87
N GLY A 118 -12.14 8.64 -13.04
CA GLY A 118 -13.42 8.41 -13.72
C GLY A 118 -13.47 7.16 -14.60
N LEU A 119 -12.32 6.51 -14.85
CA LEU A 119 -12.25 5.31 -15.68
C LEU A 119 -12.69 4.06 -14.91
N ALA A 120 -13.37 3.15 -15.63
CA ALA A 120 -13.61 1.81 -15.09
C ALA A 120 -12.28 1.06 -14.93
N PRO A 121 -12.08 0.29 -13.84
CA PRO A 121 -10.83 -0.46 -13.62
C PRO A 121 -10.41 -1.32 -14.79
N GLN A 122 -11.39 -1.93 -15.49
CA GLN A 122 -11.18 -2.82 -16.63
C GLN A 122 -10.74 -2.10 -17.92
N ALA A 123 -10.90 -0.78 -17.98
CA ALA A 123 -10.49 0.03 -19.13
C ALA A 123 -8.97 0.27 -19.13
N MET A 124 -8.33 0.23 -17.96
CA MET A 124 -6.89 0.42 -17.80
C MET A 124 -6.14 -0.91 -17.89
N SER A 125 -4.89 -0.86 -18.35
CA SER A 125 -4.00 -2.01 -18.23
C SER A 125 -3.81 -2.38 -16.75
N PRO A 126 -3.66 -3.67 -16.40
CA PRO A 126 -3.53 -4.10 -15.00
C PRO A 126 -2.39 -3.41 -14.25
N ARG A 127 -1.27 -3.14 -14.94
CA ARG A 127 -0.12 -2.46 -14.38
C ARG A 127 -0.42 -0.99 -14.08
N CYS A 128 -1.06 -0.29 -15.02
CA CYS A 128 -1.45 1.10 -14.81
C CYS A 128 -2.49 1.21 -13.68
N TYR A 129 -3.51 0.37 -13.69
CA TYR A 129 -4.53 0.36 -12.62
C TYR A 129 -3.90 0.16 -11.24
N GLN A 130 -3.02 -0.84 -11.09
CA GLN A 130 -2.35 -1.08 -9.81
C GLN A 130 -1.50 0.13 -9.39
N THR A 131 -0.74 0.73 -10.31
CA THR A 131 0.05 1.92 -10.03
C THR A 131 -0.85 3.08 -9.61
N PHE A 132 -1.99 3.28 -10.28
CA PHE A 132 -2.97 4.32 -9.93
C PHE A 132 -3.55 4.11 -8.52
N ILE A 133 -3.90 2.89 -8.14
CA ILE A 133 -4.32 2.55 -6.78
C ILE A 133 -3.21 2.89 -5.76
N ASP A 134 -1.97 2.54 -6.09
CA ASP A 134 -0.82 2.76 -5.22
C ASP A 134 -0.48 4.24 -5.01
N THR A 135 -0.86 5.14 -5.95
CA THR A 135 -0.72 6.60 -5.72
C THR A 135 -1.60 7.09 -4.57
N GLY A 136 -2.67 6.35 -4.24
CA GLY A 136 -3.71 6.76 -3.31
C GLY A 136 -4.61 7.87 -3.84
N TRP A 137 -4.59 8.14 -5.16
CA TRP A 137 -5.49 9.10 -5.81
C TRP A 137 -6.84 8.49 -6.16
N ALA A 138 -6.93 7.17 -6.23
CA ALA A 138 -8.21 6.48 -6.36
C ALA A 138 -9.05 6.75 -5.12
N THR A 139 -10.21 7.42 -5.30
CA THR A 139 -11.18 7.58 -4.23
C THR A 139 -11.90 6.26 -3.98
N GLU A 140 -12.39 6.02 -2.74
CA GLU A 140 -13.17 4.79 -2.42
C GLU A 140 -14.40 4.58 -3.31
N LYS A 141 -14.86 5.63 -4.00
CA LYS A 141 -15.97 5.55 -4.97
C LYS A 141 -15.66 4.73 -6.24
N ALA A 142 -14.39 4.43 -6.53
CA ALA A 142 -13.98 3.62 -7.68
C ALA A 142 -13.96 2.12 -7.38
N ARG A 143 -14.41 1.70 -6.20
CA ARG A 143 -14.62 0.28 -5.91
C ARG A 143 -16.04 -0.14 -6.30
N PRO A 144 -16.20 -1.18 -7.12
CA PRO A 144 -17.49 -1.80 -7.36
C PRO A 144 -18.09 -2.40 -6.10
#